data_16971d9da74ab98948e29f7c320f08fa
#
_entry.id   16971d9da74ab98948e29f7c320f08fa
#
_cell.length_a   1.000
_cell.length_b   1.000
_cell.length_c   1.000
_cell.angle_alpha   90.00
_cell.angle_beta   90.00
_cell.angle_gamma   90.00
#
_symmetry.space_group_name_H-M   'P 1'
#
loop_
_entity.id
_entity.type
_entity.pdbx_description
1 polymer ?
#
loop_
_entity_poly.entity_id
_entity_poly.type
_entity_poly.pdbx_seq_one_letter_code
_entity_poly.pdbx_strand_id
1 'polypeptide(L)'
;MKKGYNVFRRFCAFVLGSVFLISGILKLMDPVGAEFVMKSYFSFLHIGFMDFAAKFLGVAFALTEAVLGAALMSGVWRKVVGISVVALTTFFTLLTLVLLIFNPTMDCGCFGEALHLTHFQTFVKNLILCALCCGAFIPMRELDRPVKVKYVSFALSALSLVALLVYSLIALPLKDYTAFRPGAMLQAAADEEYRDFTEPEFIYEKDGVTQAFALDALPDSSWTFVDSRIRQEDFAAGAVLSLTDAAGEYCDTVASQGNVLVISAYKNLSAKRLSGLEQTV
;
A
#
# COMPACT_ATOMS: atom_id res chain seq x y z
N MET A 1 32.21 -28.21 8.61
CA MET A 1 31.72 -26.88 8.98
C MET A 1 31.46 -25.96 7.79
N LYS A 2 32.34 -25.76 6.80
CA LYS A 2 32.13 -24.86 5.64
C LYS A 2 30.90 -25.20 4.76
N LYS A 3 30.56 -26.50 4.57
CA LYS A 3 29.43 -26.94 3.74
C LYS A 3 28.08 -26.58 4.37
N GLY A 4 27.91 -26.82 5.69
CA GLY A 4 26.68 -26.47 6.40
C GLY A 4 26.43 -24.96 6.43
N TYR A 5 27.47 -24.15 6.63
CA TYR A 5 27.38 -22.69 6.61
C TYR A 5 26.95 -22.17 5.23
N ASN A 6 27.44 -22.71 4.14
CA ASN A 6 27.00 -22.34 2.80
C ASN A 6 25.53 -22.71 2.52
N VAL A 7 25.06 -23.83 3.06
CA VAL A 7 23.64 -24.24 2.97
C VAL A 7 22.76 -23.24 3.72
N PHE A 8 23.13 -22.89 4.94
CA PHE A 8 22.41 -21.89 5.73
C PHE A 8 22.31 -20.53 5.01
N ARG A 9 23.42 -20.06 4.43
CA ARG A 9 23.45 -18.81 3.67
C ARG A 9 22.53 -18.85 2.44
N ARG A 10 22.46 -19.98 1.74
CA ARG A 10 21.54 -20.17 0.61
C ARG A 10 20.09 -20.17 1.08
N PHE A 11 19.83 -20.81 2.20
CA PHE A 11 18.49 -20.84 2.80
C PHE A 11 18.02 -19.42 3.18
N CYS A 12 18.85 -18.64 3.87
CA CYS A 12 18.54 -17.24 4.18
C CYS A 12 18.28 -16.42 2.91
N ALA A 13 19.11 -16.57 1.88
CA ALA A 13 18.92 -15.87 0.61
C ALA A 13 17.65 -16.32 -0.12
N PHE A 14 17.29 -17.59 -0.04
CA PHE A 14 16.04 -18.11 -0.62
C PHE A 14 14.81 -17.53 0.09
N VAL A 15 14.78 -17.52 1.41
CA VAL A 15 13.69 -16.93 2.20
C VAL A 15 13.53 -15.44 1.89
N LEU A 16 14.66 -14.69 1.90
CA LEU A 16 14.65 -13.27 1.50
C LEU A 16 14.10 -13.09 0.09
N GLY A 17 14.60 -13.88 -0.87
CA GLY A 17 14.17 -13.83 -2.26
C GLY A 17 12.68 -14.11 -2.42
N SER A 18 12.13 -15.08 -1.67
CA SER A 18 10.71 -15.39 -1.68
C SER A 18 9.86 -14.23 -1.15
N VAL A 19 10.26 -13.60 -0.04
CA VAL A 19 9.54 -12.46 0.54
C VAL A 19 9.54 -11.27 -0.43
N PHE A 20 10.69 -10.93 -1.00
CA PHE A 20 10.81 -9.83 -1.96
C PHE A 20 10.03 -10.10 -3.24
N LEU A 21 10.08 -11.33 -3.76
CA LEU A 21 9.34 -11.72 -4.97
C LEU A 21 7.83 -11.65 -4.74
N ILE A 22 7.33 -12.21 -3.64
CA ILE A 22 5.90 -12.17 -3.30
C ILE A 22 5.44 -10.73 -3.09
N SER A 23 6.18 -9.93 -2.30
CA SER A 23 5.88 -8.51 -2.08
C SER A 23 5.78 -7.73 -3.39
N GLY A 24 6.77 -7.89 -4.27
CA GLY A 24 6.78 -7.22 -5.56
C GLY A 24 5.66 -7.69 -6.49
N ILE A 25 5.37 -9.01 -6.57
CA ILE A 25 4.28 -9.54 -7.40
C ILE A 25 2.93 -8.98 -6.95
N LEU A 26 2.62 -8.97 -5.65
CA LEU A 26 1.36 -8.44 -5.13
C LEU A 26 1.15 -6.98 -5.53
N LYS A 27 2.19 -6.15 -5.43
CA LYS A 27 2.14 -4.75 -5.87
C LYS A 27 2.06 -4.58 -7.39
N LEU A 28 2.69 -5.48 -8.17
CA LEU A 28 2.59 -5.46 -9.64
C LEU A 28 1.21 -5.90 -10.13
N MET A 29 0.50 -6.73 -9.37
CA MET A 29 -0.87 -7.12 -9.69
C MET A 29 -1.86 -5.99 -9.48
N ASP A 30 -1.55 -5.05 -8.58
CA ASP A 30 -2.36 -3.87 -8.27
C ASP A 30 -1.53 -2.57 -8.34
N PRO A 31 -1.28 -2.03 -9.55
CA PRO A 31 -0.57 -0.76 -9.71
C PRO A 31 -1.31 0.45 -9.14
N VAL A 32 -2.64 0.36 -8.98
CA VAL A 32 -3.47 1.42 -8.40
C VAL A 32 -3.29 1.47 -6.89
N GLY A 33 -3.35 0.32 -6.22
CA GLY A 33 -3.03 0.23 -4.80
C GLY A 33 -1.60 0.67 -4.50
N ALA A 34 -0.62 0.32 -5.34
CA ALA A 34 0.74 0.81 -5.21
C ALA A 34 0.85 2.34 -5.34
N GLU A 35 0.03 2.97 -6.20
CA GLU A 35 -0.09 4.43 -6.32
C GLU A 35 -0.66 5.05 -5.04
N PHE A 36 -1.74 4.49 -4.47
CA PHE A 36 -2.35 4.99 -3.24
C PHE A 36 -1.37 4.94 -2.06
N VAL A 37 -0.69 3.83 -1.87
CA VAL A 37 0.37 3.71 -0.86
C VAL A 37 1.42 4.80 -1.03
N MET A 38 1.87 5.06 -2.26
CA MET A 38 2.89 6.08 -2.52
C MET A 38 2.37 7.50 -2.23
N LYS A 39 1.12 7.81 -2.58
CA LYS A 39 0.48 9.09 -2.25
C LYS A 39 0.36 9.29 -0.74
N SER A 40 0.01 8.26 0.01
CA SER A 40 -0.03 8.31 1.47
C SER A 40 1.35 8.66 2.06
N TYR A 41 2.44 8.10 1.53
CA TYR A 41 3.80 8.51 1.93
C TYR A 41 4.12 9.96 1.55
N PHE A 42 3.70 10.42 0.37
CA PHE A 42 3.93 11.81 -0.03
C PHE A 42 3.16 12.79 0.84
N SER A 43 1.93 12.46 1.21
CA SER A 43 1.13 13.24 2.16
C SER A 43 1.80 13.29 3.53
N PHE A 44 2.23 12.16 4.06
CA PHE A 44 2.93 12.08 5.34
C PHE A 44 4.23 12.89 5.37
N LEU A 45 4.99 12.88 4.27
CA LEU A 45 6.23 13.63 4.13
C LEU A 45 6.01 15.10 3.72
N HIS A 46 4.77 15.55 3.55
CA HIS A 46 4.40 16.89 3.07
C HIS A 46 4.99 17.26 1.70
N ILE A 47 5.15 16.27 0.81
CA ILE A 47 5.66 16.40 -0.56
C ILE A 47 4.59 16.09 -1.61
N GLY A 48 3.34 16.46 -1.35
CA GLY A 48 2.20 16.21 -2.22
C GLY A 48 2.34 16.75 -3.65
N PHE A 49 3.26 17.72 -3.88
CA PHE A 49 3.59 18.16 -5.24
C PHE A 49 4.15 17.04 -6.14
N MET A 50 4.59 15.90 -5.57
CA MET A 50 5.08 14.74 -6.30
C MET A 50 4.00 13.70 -6.61
N ASP A 51 2.73 13.93 -6.30
CA ASP A 51 1.64 12.97 -6.51
C ASP A 51 1.52 12.50 -7.96
N PHE A 52 1.89 13.35 -8.93
CA PHE A 52 1.95 12.96 -10.34
C PHE A 52 2.92 11.80 -10.62
N ALA A 53 3.94 11.62 -9.78
CA ALA A 53 4.95 10.56 -9.90
C ALA A 53 4.61 9.31 -9.07
N ALA A 54 3.57 9.36 -8.24
CA ALA A 54 3.25 8.30 -7.27
C ALA A 54 3.08 6.93 -7.93
N LYS A 55 2.32 6.85 -9.02
CA LYS A 55 2.12 5.61 -9.78
C LYS A 55 3.43 5.07 -10.34
N PHE A 56 4.23 5.93 -10.97
CA PHE A 56 5.51 5.52 -11.54
C PHE A 56 6.46 5.00 -10.46
N LEU A 57 6.59 5.70 -9.34
CA LEU A 57 7.46 5.30 -8.25
C LEU A 57 6.95 4.03 -7.55
N GLY A 58 5.65 3.91 -7.30
CA GLY A 58 5.05 2.70 -6.74
C GLY A 58 5.34 1.46 -7.57
N VAL A 59 5.14 1.56 -8.89
CA VAL A 59 5.43 0.48 -9.84
C VAL A 59 6.94 0.20 -9.94
N ALA A 60 7.78 1.23 -9.95
CA ALA A 60 9.23 1.08 -10.00
C ALA A 60 9.78 0.35 -8.76
N PHE A 61 9.30 0.70 -7.57
CA PHE A 61 9.63 -0.02 -6.34
C PHE A 61 9.16 -1.47 -6.37
N ALA A 62 7.91 -1.72 -6.78
CA ALA A 62 7.35 -3.07 -6.91
C ALA A 62 8.18 -3.95 -7.87
N LEU A 63 8.53 -3.40 -9.04
CA LEU A 63 9.36 -4.11 -10.03
C LEU A 63 10.76 -4.37 -9.47
N THR A 64 11.37 -3.40 -8.80
CA THR A 64 12.68 -3.56 -8.16
C THR A 64 12.67 -4.68 -7.13
N GLU A 65 11.67 -4.71 -6.23
CA GLU A 65 11.52 -5.79 -5.25
C GLU A 65 11.38 -7.16 -5.93
N ALA A 66 10.49 -7.27 -6.92
CA ALA A 66 10.24 -8.54 -7.63
C ALA A 66 11.50 -9.03 -8.36
N VAL A 67 12.21 -8.16 -9.05
CA VAL A 67 13.45 -8.49 -9.79
C VAL A 67 14.56 -8.88 -8.83
N LEU A 68 14.75 -8.18 -7.71
CA LEU A 68 15.73 -8.55 -6.68
C LEU A 68 15.38 -9.90 -6.05
N GLY A 69 14.10 -10.16 -5.79
CA GLY A 69 13.62 -11.46 -5.31
C GLY A 69 13.95 -12.59 -6.29
N ALA A 70 13.64 -12.42 -7.57
CA ALA A 70 13.96 -13.39 -8.61
C ALA A 70 15.47 -13.61 -8.77
N ALA A 71 16.29 -12.55 -8.67
CA ALA A 71 17.74 -12.62 -8.72
C ALA A 71 18.33 -13.37 -7.53
N LEU A 72 17.79 -13.18 -6.31
CA LEU A 72 18.20 -13.93 -5.12
C LEU A 72 17.88 -15.41 -5.25
N MET A 73 16.70 -15.76 -5.73
CA MET A 73 16.29 -17.15 -5.91
C MET A 73 17.10 -17.85 -7.00
N SER A 74 17.39 -17.15 -8.09
CA SER A 74 18.25 -17.67 -9.18
C SER A 74 19.72 -17.71 -8.79
N GLY A 75 20.15 -16.93 -7.79
CA GLY A 75 21.53 -16.84 -7.32
C GLY A 75 22.48 -16.17 -8.29
N VAL A 76 21.97 -15.24 -9.15
CA VAL A 76 22.78 -14.43 -10.07
C VAL A 76 23.33 -13.19 -9.38
N TRP A 77 24.49 -12.70 -9.81
CA TRP A 77 25.12 -11.44 -9.34
C TRP A 77 25.05 -11.23 -7.81
N ARG A 78 25.31 -12.27 -7.06
CA ARG A 78 25.07 -12.32 -5.60
C ARG A 78 25.62 -11.09 -4.84
N LYS A 79 26.77 -10.56 -5.26
CA LYS A 79 27.38 -9.39 -4.61
C LYS A 79 26.55 -8.13 -4.85
N VAL A 80 26.19 -7.85 -6.10
CA VAL A 80 25.41 -6.65 -6.47
C VAL A 80 24.01 -6.74 -5.90
N VAL A 81 23.33 -7.87 -6.12
CA VAL A 81 21.98 -8.13 -5.60
C VAL A 81 21.99 -8.07 -4.06
N GLY A 82 23.00 -8.64 -3.41
CA GLY A 82 23.13 -8.59 -1.96
C GLY A 82 23.27 -7.17 -1.42
N ILE A 83 24.09 -6.33 -2.05
CA ILE A 83 24.23 -4.91 -1.65
C ILE A 83 22.89 -4.18 -1.83
N SER A 84 22.21 -4.37 -2.96
CA SER A 84 20.92 -3.73 -3.23
C SER A 84 19.84 -4.16 -2.26
N VAL A 85 19.76 -5.46 -1.93
CA VAL A 85 18.79 -5.99 -0.96
C VAL A 85 19.07 -5.47 0.45
N VAL A 86 20.33 -5.45 0.88
CA VAL A 86 20.72 -4.89 2.19
C VAL A 86 20.36 -3.40 2.26
N ALA A 87 20.67 -2.63 1.22
CA ALA A 87 20.36 -1.21 1.16
C ALA A 87 18.85 -0.96 1.22
N LEU A 88 18.06 -1.71 0.44
CA LEU A 88 16.61 -1.57 0.39
C LEU A 88 15.94 -2.02 1.69
N THR A 89 16.39 -3.13 2.28
CA THR A 89 15.88 -3.62 3.57
C THR A 89 16.20 -2.62 4.69
N THR A 90 17.40 -2.04 4.70
CA THR A 90 17.78 -1.01 5.68
C THR A 90 16.92 0.23 5.51
N PHE A 91 16.72 0.70 4.26
CA PHE A 91 15.84 1.83 3.96
C PHE A 91 14.43 1.60 4.49
N PHE A 92 13.80 0.45 4.19
CA PHE A 92 12.46 0.15 4.69
C PHE A 92 12.41 -0.03 6.21
N THR A 93 13.47 -0.54 6.82
CA THR A 93 13.54 -0.64 8.29
C THR A 93 13.56 0.74 8.94
N LEU A 94 14.35 1.67 8.40
CA LEU A 94 14.38 3.05 8.89
C LEU A 94 13.04 3.76 8.66
N LEU A 95 12.45 3.58 7.47
CA LEU A 95 11.14 4.15 7.15
C LEU A 95 10.05 3.64 8.12
N THR A 96 10.00 2.31 8.36
CA THR A 96 9.02 1.74 9.30
C THR A 96 9.31 2.13 10.76
N LEU A 97 10.55 2.41 11.13
CA LEU A 97 10.88 2.98 12.44
C LEU A 97 10.30 4.39 12.58
N VAL A 98 10.40 5.22 11.54
CA VAL A 98 9.79 6.55 11.52
C VAL A 98 8.26 6.43 11.65
N LEU A 99 7.62 5.56 10.87
CA LEU A 99 6.18 5.32 10.98
C LEU A 99 5.76 4.83 12.36
N LEU A 100 6.58 4.00 13.01
CA LEU A 100 6.31 3.51 14.36
C LEU A 100 6.38 4.62 15.42
N ILE A 101 7.29 5.60 15.24
CA ILE A 101 7.46 6.73 16.17
C ILE A 101 6.32 7.75 16.00
N PHE A 102 5.98 8.10 14.77
CA PHE A 102 4.96 9.11 14.47
C PHE A 102 3.54 8.55 14.44
N ASN A 103 3.39 7.23 14.33
CA ASN A 103 2.13 6.47 14.28
C ASN A 103 1.04 7.12 13.40
N PRO A 104 1.33 7.44 12.11
CA PRO A 104 0.33 8.02 11.21
C PRO A 104 -0.81 7.02 10.93
N THR A 105 -1.98 7.53 10.55
CA THR A 105 -3.17 6.73 10.22
C THR A 105 -3.11 6.04 8.85
N MET A 106 -1.91 5.71 8.36
CA MET A 106 -1.70 5.07 7.06
C MET A 106 -1.09 3.68 7.21
N ASP A 107 -1.36 2.79 6.27
CA ASP A 107 -0.73 1.48 6.22
C ASP A 107 0.72 1.54 5.73
N CYS A 108 1.54 0.59 6.19
CA CYS A 108 2.94 0.54 5.78
C CYS A 108 3.17 0.16 4.31
N GLY A 109 2.14 -0.38 3.62
CA GLY A 109 2.19 -0.72 2.20
C GLY A 109 3.27 -1.71 1.78
N CYS A 110 3.87 -2.46 2.71
CA CYS A 110 4.93 -3.42 2.41
C CYS A 110 4.51 -4.52 1.42
N PHE A 111 3.25 -4.90 1.44
CA PHE A 111 2.63 -5.85 0.50
C PHE A 111 1.55 -5.17 -0.37
N GLY A 112 1.65 -3.84 -0.56
CA GLY A 112 0.59 -3.05 -1.18
C GLY A 112 -0.68 -3.07 -0.34
N GLU A 113 -1.83 -2.96 -0.97
CA GLU A 113 -3.17 -3.08 -0.36
C GLU A 113 -3.59 -4.54 -0.10
N ALA A 114 -2.76 -5.53 -0.49
CA ALA A 114 -3.11 -6.94 -0.36
C ALA A 114 -3.07 -7.44 1.08
N LEU A 115 -2.29 -6.81 1.95
CA LEU A 115 -2.07 -7.24 3.33
C LEU A 115 -1.79 -6.04 4.23
N HIS A 116 -2.74 -5.75 5.10
CA HIS A 116 -2.64 -4.66 6.07
C HIS A 116 -1.90 -5.15 7.32
N LEU A 117 -0.73 -4.59 7.58
CA LEU A 117 0.09 -4.89 8.74
C LEU A 117 0.23 -3.65 9.61
N THR A 118 0.12 -3.80 10.91
CA THR A 118 0.41 -2.69 11.84
C THR A 118 1.86 -2.24 11.71
N HIS A 119 2.15 -1.00 12.09
CA HIS A 119 3.52 -0.45 12.05
C HIS A 119 4.50 -1.31 12.84
N PHE A 120 4.07 -1.80 14.01
CA PHE A 120 4.88 -2.69 14.85
C PHE A 120 5.16 -4.04 14.17
N GLN A 121 4.15 -4.69 13.59
CA GLN A 121 4.33 -5.96 12.88
C GLN A 121 5.28 -5.81 11.69
N THR A 122 5.15 -4.71 10.95
CA THR A 122 6.02 -4.41 9.81
C THR A 122 7.46 -4.15 10.25
N PHE A 123 7.66 -3.42 11.35
CA PHE A 123 8.99 -3.17 11.90
C PHE A 123 9.67 -4.48 12.35
N VAL A 124 8.95 -5.34 13.09
CA VAL A 124 9.48 -6.66 13.50
C VAL A 124 9.82 -7.53 12.29
N LYS A 125 8.95 -7.57 11.28
CA LYS A 125 9.23 -8.25 10.01
C LYS A 125 10.52 -7.74 9.38
N ASN A 126 10.71 -6.43 9.30
CA ASN A 126 11.91 -5.84 8.71
C ASN A 126 13.18 -6.13 9.51
N LEU A 127 13.10 -6.19 10.85
CA LEU A 127 14.22 -6.64 11.68
C LEU A 127 14.62 -8.10 11.39
N ILE A 128 13.62 -8.98 11.19
CA ILE A 128 13.86 -10.37 10.79
C ILE A 128 14.55 -10.41 9.42
N LEU A 129 14.09 -9.60 8.45
CA LEU A 129 14.73 -9.51 7.13
C LEU A 129 16.18 -9.00 7.24
N CYS A 130 16.46 -8.01 8.09
CA CYS A 130 17.82 -7.55 8.36
C CYS A 130 18.71 -8.69 8.93
N ALA A 131 18.20 -9.47 9.88
CA ALA A 131 18.93 -10.63 10.43
C ALA A 131 19.21 -11.69 9.34
N LEU A 132 18.23 -11.96 8.46
CA LEU A 132 18.40 -12.84 7.31
C LEU A 132 19.43 -12.28 6.31
N CYS A 133 19.46 -10.96 6.09
CA CYS A 133 20.51 -10.31 5.28
C CYS A 133 21.90 -10.55 5.85
N CYS A 134 22.07 -10.40 7.15
CA CYS A 134 23.34 -10.73 7.82
C CYS A 134 23.73 -12.20 7.60
N GLY A 135 22.79 -13.13 7.83
CA GLY A 135 23.02 -14.56 7.61
C GLY A 135 23.32 -14.92 6.16
N ALA A 136 22.69 -14.26 5.19
CA ALA A 136 22.87 -14.53 3.77
C ALA A 136 24.17 -13.97 3.20
N PHE A 137 24.56 -12.73 3.59
CA PHE A 137 25.58 -11.95 2.90
C PHE A 137 26.87 -11.72 3.67
N ILE A 138 26.94 -12.02 4.96
CA ILE A 138 28.18 -11.92 5.72
C ILE A 138 28.92 -13.28 5.75
N PRO A 139 30.15 -13.37 5.22
CA PRO A 139 30.89 -12.42 4.38
C PRO A 139 30.31 -12.34 2.95
N MET A 140 30.45 -11.18 2.32
CA MET A 140 29.94 -10.93 0.97
C MET A 140 30.82 -11.64 -0.08
N ARG A 141 30.55 -12.93 -0.30
CA ARG A 141 31.29 -13.78 -1.25
C ARG A 141 30.34 -14.47 -2.21
N GLU A 142 30.79 -14.63 -3.45
CA GLU A 142 30.12 -15.52 -4.40
C GLU A 142 30.17 -16.96 -3.89
N LEU A 143 29.03 -17.62 -3.81
CA LEU A 143 28.90 -18.98 -3.30
C LEU A 143 29.02 -20.04 -4.41
N ASP A 144 28.68 -19.62 -5.62
CA ASP A 144 28.56 -20.49 -6.77
C ASP A 144 29.28 -19.94 -7.98
N ARG A 145 29.75 -20.83 -8.84
CA ARG A 145 30.24 -20.45 -10.18
C ARG A 145 29.09 -19.95 -11.04
N PRO A 146 29.34 -18.99 -11.94
CA PRO A 146 28.35 -18.56 -12.91
C PRO A 146 27.99 -19.73 -13.84
N VAL A 147 26.72 -20.13 -13.84
CA VAL A 147 26.21 -21.20 -14.71
C VAL A 147 25.15 -20.59 -15.63
N LYS A 148 25.22 -20.85 -16.93
CA LYS A 148 24.27 -20.30 -17.93
C LYS A 148 22.80 -20.50 -17.54
N VAL A 149 22.46 -21.68 -16.98
CA VAL A 149 21.09 -22.01 -16.56
C VAL A 149 20.53 -20.99 -15.55
N LYS A 150 21.33 -20.47 -14.62
CA LYS A 150 20.88 -19.47 -13.63
C LYS A 150 20.48 -18.14 -14.32
N TYR A 151 21.25 -17.70 -15.27
CA TYR A 151 20.95 -16.47 -16.02
C TYR A 151 19.74 -16.63 -16.93
N VAL A 152 19.55 -17.80 -17.54
CA VAL A 152 18.35 -18.09 -18.33
C VAL A 152 17.13 -18.13 -17.43
N SER A 153 17.19 -18.81 -16.28
CA SER A 153 16.09 -18.83 -15.29
C SER A 153 15.74 -17.43 -14.81
N PHE A 154 16.74 -16.61 -14.47
CA PHE A 154 16.53 -15.21 -14.09
C PHE A 154 15.90 -14.40 -15.23
N ALA A 155 16.39 -14.52 -16.45
CA ALA A 155 15.86 -13.78 -17.61
C ALA A 155 14.39 -14.14 -17.88
N LEU A 156 14.02 -15.42 -17.80
CA LEU A 156 12.64 -15.86 -17.94
C LEU A 156 11.75 -15.31 -16.82
N SER A 157 12.23 -15.34 -15.58
CA SER A 157 11.48 -14.77 -14.45
C SER A 157 11.30 -13.25 -14.62
N ALA A 158 12.34 -12.52 -14.98
CA ALA A 158 12.29 -11.07 -15.22
C ALA A 158 11.33 -10.74 -16.37
N LEU A 159 11.37 -11.50 -17.47
CA LEU A 159 10.43 -11.32 -18.58
C LEU A 159 8.98 -11.56 -18.15
N SER A 160 8.73 -12.59 -17.34
CA SER A 160 7.39 -12.87 -16.79
C SER A 160 6.89 -11.75 -15.89
N LEU A 161 7.75 -11.14 -15.08
CA LEU A 161 7.41 -9.99 -14.23
C LEU A 161 7.07 -8.75 -15.05
N VAL A 162 7.82 -8.49 -16.12
CA VAL A 162 7.52 -7.39 -17.07
C VAL A 162 6.21 -7.65 -17.79
N ALA A 163 5.94 -8.89 -18.22
CA ALA A 163 4.69 -9.24 -18.87
C ALA A 163 3.49 -9.07 -17.90
N LEU A 164 3.65 -9.47 -16.63
CA LEU A 164 2.65 -9.25 -15.59
C LEU A 164 2.36 -7.75 -15.40
N LEU A 165 3.41 -6.92 -15.30
CA LEU A 165 3.28 -5.48 -15.17
C LEU A 165 2.55 -4.86 -16.37
N VAL A 166 2.96 -5.19 -17.59
CA VAL A 166 2.34 -4.69 -18.82
C VAL A 166 0.86 -5.07 -18.85
N TYR A 167 0.55 -6.32 -18.52
CA TYR A 167 -0.84 -6.79 -18.44
C TYR A 167 -1.65 -5.99 -17.42
N SER A 168 -1.15 -5.82 -16.19
CA SER A 168 -1.83 -5.07 -15.12
C SER A 168 -2.02 -3.58 -15.43
N LEU A 169 -1.15 -2.99 -16.26
CA LEU A 169 -1.28 -1.59 -16.68
C LEU A 169 -2.29 -1.39 -17.82
N ILE A 170 -2.46 -2.40 -18.69
CA ILE A 170 -3.31 -2.30 -19.90
C ILE A 170 -4.72 -2.81 -19.62
N ALA A 171 -4.85 -3.95 -18.93
CA ALA A 171 -6.09 -4.74 -18.83
C ALA A 171 -6.88 -4.53 -17.53
N LEU A 172 -6.65 -3.48 -16.76
CA LEU A 172 -7.06 -3.32 -15.35
C LEU A 172 -6.18 -4.15 -14.40
N PRO A 173 -6.11 -3.79 -13.11
CA PRO A 173 -5.34 -4.58 -12.15
C PRO A 173 -5.80 -6.04 -12.20
N LEU A 174 -4.85 -6.97 -12.25
CA LEU A 174 -5.14 -8.40 -12.29
C LEU A 174 -5.99 -8.83 -11.09
N LYS A 175 -5.77 -8.19 -9.98
CA LYS A 175 -6.57 -8.29 -8.77
C LYS A 175 -6.53 -6.94 -8.06
N ASP A 176 -7.70 -6.33 -7.94
CA ASP A 176 -7.89 -5.11 -7.19
C ASP A 176 -8.01 -5.46 -5.71
N TYR A 177 -7.11 -4.96 -4.88
CA TYR A 177 -7.12 -5.14 -3.44
C TYR A 177 -7.71 -3.92 -2.72
N THR A 178 -8.05 -2.86 -3.45
CA THR A 178 -8.61 -1.65 -2.85
C THR A 178 -9.99 -1.89 -2.23
N ALA A 179 -10.41 -0.99 -1.37
CA ALA A 179 -11.71 -1.05 -0.74
C ALA A 179 -12.87 -1.00 -1.76
N PHE A 180 -12.64 -0.42 -2.96
CA PHE A 180 -13.63 -0.29 -4.03
C PHE A 180 -13.57 -1.40 -5.09
N ARG A 181 -12.96 -2.53 -4.76
CA ARG A 181 -12.82 -3.67 -5.68
C ARG A 181 -14.19 -4.20 -6.15
N PRO A 182 -14.26 -4.78 -7.35
CA PRO A 182 -15.48 -5.42 -7.82
C PRO A 182 -16.01 -6.47 -6.83
N GLY A 183 -17.28 -6.36 -6.45
CA GLY A 183 -17.91 -7.23 -5.45
C GLY A 183 -17.67 -6.81 -3.99
N ALA A 184 -17.01 -5.68 -3.73
CA ALA A 184 -16.95 -5.11 -2.38
C ALA A 184 -18.34 -4.61 -1.95
N MET A 185 -18.69 -4.83 -0.69
CA MET A 185 -19.85 -4.16 -0.10
C MET A 185 -19.47 -2.70 0.18
N LEU A 186 -20.17 -1.78 -0.44
CA LEU A 186 -20.06 -0.36 -0.18
C LEU A 186 -21.13 0.03 0.82
N GLN A 187 -20.74 0.65 1.92
CA GLN A 187 -21.65 1.18 2.90
C GLN A 187 -22.01 2.63 2.51
N ALA A 188 -23.29 2.97 2.47
CA ALA A 188 -23.68 4.34 2.18
C ALA A 188 -23.30 5.25 3.34
N ALA A 189 -22.70 6.40 3.05
CA ALA A 189 -22.29 7.39 4.06
C ALA A 189 -23.51 8.06 4.76
N ALA A 190 -24.71 7.84 4.23
CA ALA A 190 -25.92 8.46 4.72
C ALA A 190 -26.61 7.73 5.89
N ASP A 191 -26.11 6.58 6.33
CA ASP A 191 -26.57 6.01 7.59
C ASP A 191 -26.21 6.97 8.74
N GLU A 192 -27.23 7.38 9.52
CA GLU A 192 -27.03 8.31 10.64
C GLU A 192 -25.96 7.80 11.61
N GLU A 193 -25.89 6.49 11.80
CA GLU A 193 -24.88 5.79 12.57
C GLU A 193 -23.45 6.01 11.99
N TYR A 194 -23.32 6.17 10.68
CA TYR A 194 -22.04 6.43 10.01
C TYR A 194 -21.57 7.89 10.17
N ARG A 195 -22.49 8.86 10.25
CA ARG A 195 -22.15 10.26 10.52
C ARG A 195 -21.50 10.44 11.89
N ASP A 196 -21.97 9.72 12.90
CA ASP A 196 -21.38 9.73 14.25
C ASP A 196 -19.94 9.21 14.27
N PHE A 197 -19.56 8.31 13.33
CA PHE A 197 -18.21 7.72 13.27
C PHE A 197 -17.23 8.49 12.39
N THR A 198 -17.70 9.38 11.50
CA THR A 198 -16.84 10.17 10.60
C THR A 198 -16.70 11.62 11.02
N GLU A 199 -17.47 12.09 11.99
CA GLU A 199 -17.31 13.43 12.51
C GLU A 199 -16.00 13.56 13.28
N PRO A 200 -15.19 14.59 12.97
CA PRO A 200 -13.96 14.81 13.71
C PRO A 200 -14.29 15.21 15.15
N GLU A 201 -13.74 14.50 16.11
CA GLU A 201 -13.75 14.89 17.51
C GLU A 201 -12.59 15.88 17.75
N PHE A 202 -12.92 17.02 18.34
CA PHE A 202 -11.94 18.05 18.71
C PHE A 202 -11.60 17.91 20.19
N ILE A 203 -10.33 17.68 20.50
CA ILE A 203 -9.85 17.49 21.85
C ILE A 203 -9.42 18.84 22.42
N TYR A 204 -10.06 19.25 23.47
CA TYR A 204 -9.73 20.45 24.24
C TYR A 204 -9.28 20.09 25.63
N GLU A 205 -8.44 20.93 26.21
CA GLU A 205 -7.93 20.80 27.57
C GLU A 205 -8.32 22.03 28.39
N LYS A 206 -8.74 21.79 29.63
CA LYS A 206 -8.97 22.81 30.66
C LYS A 206 -8.58 22.24 32.02
N ASP A 207 -7.77 22.97 32.76
CA ASP A 207 -7.34 22.62 34.12
C ASP A 207 -6.72 21.20 34.22
N GLY A 208 -6.02 20.76 33.16
CA GLY A 208 -5.40 19.42 33.10
C GLY A 208 -6.38 18.28 32.77
N VAL A 209 -7.63 18.59 32.42
CA VAL A 209 -8.63 17.62 31.96
C VAL A 209 -8.84 17.77 30.47
N THR A 210 -8.60 16.69 29.72
CA THR A 210 -8.88 16.63 28.29
C THR A 210 -10.26 16.04 28.02
N GLN A 211 -11.02 16.71 27.15
CA GLN A 211 -12.35 16.25 26.72
C GLN A 211 -12.51 16.38 25.22
N ALA A 212 -13.21 15.42 24.59
CA ALA A 212 -13.55 15.44 23.19
C ALA A 212 -14.91 16.14 22.98
N PHE A 213 -14.98 16.97 21.94
CA PHE A 213 -16.17 17.73 21.56
C PHE A 213 -16.45 17.51 20.07
N ALA A 214 -17.72 17.42 19.70
CA ALA A 214 -18.17 17.42 18.32
C ALA A 214 -18.12 18.84 17.72
N LEU A 215 -18.10 18.95 16.40
CA LEU A 215 -18.00 20.24 15.69
C LEU A 215 -19.15 21.21 16.03
N ASP A 216 -20.34 20.67 16.26
CA ASP A 216 -21.56 21.44 16.61
C ASP A 216 -21.65 21.80 18.10
N ALA A 217 -20.78 21.21 18.94
CA ALA A 217 -20.78 21.36 20.40
C ALA A 217 -19.42 21.84 20.94
N LEU A 218 -18.71 22.68 20.19
CA LEU A 218 -17.38 23.20 20.58
C LEU A 218 -17.47 23.97 21.90
N PRO A 219 -16.48 23.83 22.80
CA PRO A 219 -16.46 24.51 24.08
C PRO A 219 -16.20 26.01 23.94
N ASP A 220 -16.43 26.76 25.02
CA ASP A 220 -16.15 28.19 25.10
C ASP A 220 -14.64 28.50 25.10
N SER A 221 -14.29 29.79 25.02
CA SER A 221 -12.90 30.26 24.96
C SER A 221 -12.05 29.98 26.20
N SER A 222 -12.60 29.35 27.23
CA SER A 222 -11.87 28.90 28.42
C SER A 222 -11.14 27.58 28.23
N TRP A 223 -11.39 26.86 27.12
CA TRP A 223 -10.75 25.62 26.74
C TRP A 223 -9.68 25.86 25.68
N THR A 224 -8.58 25.13 25.77
CA THR A 224 -7.47 25.22 24.81
C THR A 224 -7.54 24.01 23.89
N PHE A 225 -7.54 24.26 22.57
CA PHE A 225 -7.47 23.19 21.57
C PHE A 225 -6.14 22.44 21.67
N VAL A 226 -6.18 21.11 21.72
CA VAL A 226 -5.01 20.22 21.81
C VAL A 226 -4.83 19.42 20.54
N ASP A 227 -5.89 18.77 20.05
CA ASP A 227 -5.81 17.84 18.89
C ASP A 227 -7.18 17.67 18.25
N SER A 228 -7.20 17.10 17.05
CA SER A 228 -8.41 16.60 16.40
C SER A 228 -8.18 15.18 15.90
N ARG A 229 -9.13 14.30 16.17
CA ARG A 229 -9.07 12.92 15.69
C ARG A 229 -10.41 12.50 15.11
N ILE A 230 -10.36 11.65 14.10
CA ILE A 230 -11.53 10.94 13.60
C ILE A 230 -11.62 9.64 14.44
N ARG A 231 -12.79 9.39 15.02
CA ARG A 231 -13.03 8.17 15.80
C ARG A 231 -13.02 6.96 14.85
N GLN A 232 -11.93 6.21 14.88
CA GLN A 232 -11.64 5.18 13.90
C GLN A 232 -11.82 3.74 14.44
N GLU A 233 -12.41 3.59 15.63
CA GLU A 233 -12.32 2.32 16.39
C GLU A 233 -13.16 1.17 15.86
N ASP A 234 -14.16 1.37 14.99
CA ASP A 234 -15.09 0.31 14.54
C ASP A 234 -15.35 0.23 13.03
N PHE A 235 -14.45 0.71 12.20
CA PHE A 235 -14.55 0.46 10.77
C PHE A 235 -14.32 -1.02 10.45
N ALA A 236 -15.38 -1.82 10.51
CA ALA A 236 -15.43 -3.05 9.74
C ALA A 236 -15.07 -2.67 8.30
N ALA A 237 -14.05 -3.32 7.73
CA ALA A 237 -13.37 -3.02 6.48
C ALA A 237 -14.31 -2.94 5.24
N GLY A 238 -15.25 -2.00 5.23
CA GLY A 238 -16.14 -1.68 4.13
C GLY A 238 -15.77 -0.33 3.52
N ALA A 239 -15.66 -0.27 2.20
CA ALA A 239 -15.52 1.00 1.51
C ALA A 239 -16.79 1.81 1.66
N VAL A 240 -16.65 3.09 1.96
CA VAL A 240 -17.77 4.02 2.04
C VAL A 240 -17.95 4.68 0.70
N LEU A 241 -19.14 4.59 0.17
CA LEU A 241 -19.54 5.32 -1.03
C LEU A 241 -20.09 6.68 -0.61
N SER A 242 -19.37 7.74 -0.92
CA SER A 242 -19.81 9.12 -0.73
C SER A 242 -20.05 9.76 -2.09
N LEU A 243 -21.30 10.07 -2.40
CA LEU A 243 -21.72 10.72 -3.63
C LEU A 243 -22.26 12.11 -3.29
N THR A 244 -21.78 13.11 -4.02
CA THR A 244 -22.30 14.48 -3.93
C THR A 244 -22.85 14.90 -5.27
N ASP A 245 -23.94 15.66 -5.25
CA ASP A 245 -24.52 16.29 -6.45
C ASP A 245 -23.70 17.51 -6.89
N ALA A 246 -24.16 18.17 -7.97
CA ALA A 246 -23.50 19.37 -8.49
C ALA A 246 -23.57 20.59 -7.53
N ALA A 247 -24.43 20.56 -6.51
CA ALA A 247 -24.56 21.56 -5.48
C ALA A 247 -23.64 21.24 -4.26
N GLY A 248 -23.05 20.04 -4.23
CA GLY A 248 -22.20 19.57 -3.12
C GLY A 248 -23.00 18.90 -1.99
N GLU A 249 -24.28 18.61 -2.20
CA GLU A 249 -25.10 17.88 -1.22
C GLU A 249 -24.92 16.36 -1.38
N TYR A 250 -24.91 15.64 -0.26
CA TYR A 250 -24.78 14.18 -0.25
C TYR A 250 -26.04 13.51 -0.81
N CYS A 251 -25.87 12.64 -1.81
CA CYS A 251 -26.93 11.85 -2.43
C CYS A 251 -26.73 10.32 -2.28
N ASP A 252 -26.03 9.92 -1.25
CA ASP A 252 -25.68 8.50 -0.97
C ASP A 252 -26.92 7.63 -0.76
N THR A 253 -27.99 8.19 -0.18
CA THR A 253 -29.28 7.51 0.03
C THR A 253 -29.93 7.05 -1.29
N VAL A 254 -29.69 7.78 -2.38
CA VAL A 254 -30.22 7.39 -3.71
C VAL A 254 -29.50 6.13 -4.20
N ALA A 255 -28.19 6.01 -3.93
CA ALA A 255 -27.39 4.85 -4.34
C ALA A 255 -27.63 3.62 -3.46
N SER A 256 -28.18 3.78 -2.24
CA SER A 256 -28.45 2.69 -1.31
C SER A 256 -29.84 2.07 -1.45
N GLN A 257 -30.76 2.70 -2.20
CA GLN A 257 -32.14 2.25 -2.36
C GLN A 257 -32.39 1.63 -3.73
N GLY A 258 -32.83 0.37 -3.74
CA GLY A 258 -33.20 -0.35 -4.95
C GLY A 258 -32.02 -0.79 -5.81
N ASN A 259 -32.28 -0.99 -7.12
CA ASN A 259 -31.24 -1.33 -8.09
C ASN A 259 -30.72 -0.06 -8.76
N VAL A 260 -29.57 0.41 -8.37
CA VAL A 260 -28.92 1.61 -8.91
C VAL A 260 -27.64 1.23 -9.63
N LEU A 261 -27.47 1.72 -10.86
CA LEU A 261 -26.23 1.61 -11.60
C LEU A 261 -25.44 2.91 -11.47
N VAL A 262 -24.32 2.87 -10.74
CA VAL A 262 -23.41 4.00 -10.62
C VAL A 262 -22.30 3.85 -11.67
N ILE A 263 -22.20 4.82 -12.59
CA ILE A 263 -21.17 4.87 -13.62
C ILE A 263 -20.14 5.92 -13.25
N SER A 264 -18.96 5.47 -12.86
CA SER A 264 -17.81 6.34 -12.59
C SER A 264 -16.96 6.53 -13.84
N ALA A 265 -16.65 7.78 -14.18
CA ALA A 265 -15.82 8.11 -15.33
C ALA A 265 -14.61 8.93 -14.90
N TYR A 266 -13.42 8.48 -15.26
CA TYR A 266 -12.15 9.18 -14.97
C TYR A 266 -11.97 10.50 -15.75
N LYS A 267 -12.67 10.65 -16.88
CA LYS A 267 -12.68 11.87 -17.70
C LYS A 267 -14.13 12.30 -17.95
N ASN A 268 -14.34 13.61 -18.07
CA ASN A 268 -15.66 14.13 -18.44
C ASN A 268 -16.18 13.42 -19.68
N LEU A 269 -17.31 12.74 -19.54
CA LEU A 269 -17.99 12.11 -20.65
C LEU A 269 -18.58 13.19 -21.54
N SER A 270 -18.38 13.09 -22.86
CA SER A 270 -19.07 13.98 -23.80
C SER A 270 -20.58 13.72 -23.74
N ALA A 271 -21.41 14.75 -23.94
CA ALA A 271 -22.87 14.65 -23.95
C ALA A 271 -23.39 13.52 -24.86
N LYS A 272 -22.69 13.27 -25.98
CA LYS A 272 -23.03 12.18 -26.92
C LYS A 272 -22.77 10.78 -26.33
N ARG A 273 -21.82 10.61 -25.40
CA ARG A 273 -21.60 9.33 -24.72
C ARG A 273 -22.57 9.13 -23.58
N LEU A 274 -22.93 10.19 -22.86
CA LEU A 274 -23.95 10.14 -21.82
C LEU A 274 -25.33 9.75 -22.39
N SER A 275 -25.76 10.35 -23.49
CA SER A 275 -27.04 9.98 -24.13
C SER A 275 -27.06 8.54 -24.67
N GLY A 276 -25.92 7.98 -25.03
CA GLY A 276 -25.80 6.56 -25.39
C GLY A 276 -25.96 5.61 -24.21
N LEU A 277 -25.56 6.01 -23.00
CA LEU A 277 -25.75 5.22 -21.78
C LEU A 277 -27.20 5.24 -21.29
N GLU A 278 -27.89 6.37 -21.40
CA GLU A 278 -29.33 6.50 -21.06
C GLU A 278 -30.22 5.61 -21.92
N GLN A 279 -29.77 5.25 -23.13
CA GLN A 279 -30.53 4.36 -24.04
C GLN A 279 -30.27 2.86 -23.79
N THR A 280 -29.29 2.52 -22.97
CA THR A 280 -28.89 1.12 -22.68
C THR A 280 -29.32 0.63 -21.31
N VAL A 281 -29.83 1.50 -20.44
CA VAL A 281 -30.44 1.21 -19.13
C VAL A 281 -31.95 1.19 -19.28
#